data_edb81088694f8870e3e286edff485cb6
#
_entry.id   edb81088694f8870e3e286edff485cb6
#
_cell.length_a   1.000
_cell.length_b   1.000
_cell.length_c   1.000
_cell.angle_alpha   90.00
_cell.angle_beta   90.00
_cell.angle_gamma   90.00
#
_symmetry.space_group_name_H-M   'P 1'
#
loop_
_entity.id
_entity.type
_entity.pdbx_description
1 polymer ?
#
loop_
_entity_poly.entity_id
_entity_poly.type
_entity_poly.pdbx_seq_one_letter_code
_entity_poly.pdbx_strand_id
1 'polypeptide(L)'
;MEDLYIPFFTIVTTYLSYFIVIVLGHARDFIGQMLFPKLYKHMFASDGRPPLFTASGSFYTRRLYGRLNDCWNRPITGIPGRSVNVLIRARGKDGDMTLTGEIKKCLNLGSYNYLGYAGMYNKEAQKTLREHVLAYCAPVRFLPPCPLIKELEKSMAEFLYKEDAIVFPMGFATNACSIPYLVDKGDLIIADSLNHSSIFFGTRISPCKVERFAHNNIAMLEKILRKAIIEGQDRTHRPIGRILVIVEGIYSMEGECVKLKEILALKKKYPFYLFIDEAHSIGAMGKSGRGVCEYLNVDFDEIDLLMGTFTKSFGASGGYIAANKKIINLLRKRSELINRGEQMPPVVATQILECLKRMKTPEGIEEIQKLATKSRYFRDALQKMGFIVIGEKDSPVVPLMLYNPGKIAEFSRMCLKENIAVVVVGYPATPVISSRVRFCLSVAHKKEDLDRALSVISKIGDLLGLKIAKK
;
A
#
# COMPACT_ATOMS: atom_id res chain seq x y z
N MET A 1 7.63 -13.75 6.90
CA MET A 1 7.77 -13.37 8.35
C MET A 1 8.11 -14.54 9.27
N GLU A 2 8.03 -15.78 8.77
CA GLU A 2 8.40 -16.97 9.57
C GLU A 2 9.89 -17.03 9.93
N ASP A 3 10.77 -16.33 9.22
CA ASP A 3 12.23 -16.32 9.45
C ASP A 3 12.77 -15.07 10.12
N LEU A 4 11.92 -14.15 10.60
CA LEU A 4 12.40 -12.96 11.28
C LEU A 4 12.76 -13.30 12.73
N TYR A 5 14.05 -13.48 12.98
CA TYR A 5 14.54 -13.66 14.35
C TYR A 5 14.26 -12.40 15.18
N ILE A 6 13.27 -12.49 16.06
CA ILE A 6 12.97 -11.44 17.03
C ILE A 6 13.59 -11.87 18.37
N PRO A 7 14.50 -11.07 18.96
CA PRO A 7 15.07 -11.42 20.27
C PRO A 7 13.97 -11.64 21.31
N PHE A 8 14.06 -12.70 22.09
CA PHE A 8 13.05 -13.05 23.11
C PHE A 8 12.74 -11.88 24.05
N PHE A 9 13.75 -11.17 24.50
CA PHE A 9 13.58 -9.99 25.34
C PHE A 9 12.72 -8.89 24.67
N THR A 10 12.87 -8.69 23.35
CA THR A 10 12.05 -7.74 22.59
C THR A 10 10.58 -8.17 22.54
N ILE A 11 10.32 -9.47 22.41
CA ILE A 11 8.96 -10.03 22.45
C ILE A 11 8.33 -9.73 23.82
N VAL A 12 8.99 -10.13 24.89
CA VAL A 12 8.49 -9.97 26.26
C VAL A 12 8.23 -8.49 26.59
N THR A 13 9.20 -7.62 26.31
CA THR A 13 9.06 -6.18 26.62
C THR A 13 7.98 -5.51 25.77
N THR A 14 7.75 -5.95 24.54
CA THR A 14 6.68 -5.44 23.69
C THR A 14 5.30 -5.81 24.24
N TYR A 15 5.06 -7.07 24.54
CA TYR A 15 3.78 -7.50 25.12
C TYR A 15 3.54 -6.90 26.50
N LEU A 16 4.57 -6.83 27.36
CA LEU A 16 4.49 -6.17 28.66
C LEU A 16 4.12 -4.68 28.51
N SER A 17 4.70 -3.98 27.54
CA SER A 17 4.37 -2.57 27.26
C SER A 17 2.90 -2.40 26.86
N TYR A 18 2.38 -3.26 25.98
CA TYR A 18 0.96 -3.24 25.63
C TYR A 18 0.08 -3.56 26.84
N PHE A 19 0.43 -4.58 27.62
CA PHE A 19 -0.29 -4.94 28.83
C PHE A 19 -0.40 -3.77 29.82
N ILE A 20 0.72 -3.11 30.13
CA ILE A 20 0.76 -1.93 31.00
C ILE A 20 -0.15 -0.82 30.45
N VAL A 21 -0.07 -0.53 29.15
CA VAL A 21 -0.90 0.53 28.52
C VAL A 21 -2.39 0.18 28.58
N ILE A 22 -2.74 -1.09 28.41
CA ILE A 22 -4.13 -1.58 28.51
C ILE A 22 -4.64 -1.46 29.95
N VAL A 23 -3.88 -1.95 30.94
CA VAL A 23 -4.25 -1.86 32.37
C VAL A 23 -4.43 -0.41 32.81
N LEU A 24 -3.45 0.46 32.50
CA LEU A 24 -3.55 1.89 32.79
C LEU A 24 -4.70 2.57 32.05
N GLY A 25 -5.02 2.10 30.84
CA GLY A 25 -6.15 2.58 30.06
C GLY A 25 -7.49 2.26 30.75
N HIS A 26 -7.68 1.03 31.20
CA HIS A 26 -8.88 0.61 31.93
C HIS A 26 -8.99 1.30 33.29
N ALA A 27 -7.92 1.40 34.05
CA ALA A 27 -7.90 2.14 35.31
C ALA A 27 -8.31 3.60 35.11
N ARG A 28 -7.78 4.26 34.05
CA ARG A 28 -8.17 5.64 33.71
C ARG A 28 -9.64 5.75 33.29
N ASP A 29 -10.18 4.75 32.55
CA ASP A 29 -11.59 4.74 32.19
C ASP A 29 -12.47 4.60 33.43
N PHE A 30 -12.13 3.68 34.34
CA PHE A 30 -12.84 3.45 35.58
C PHE A 30 -12.87 4.71 36.46
N ILE A 31 -11.72 5.29 36.74
CA ILE A 31 -11.60 6.52 37.54
C ILE A 31 -12.31 7.70 36.85
N GLY A 32 -12.15 7.82 35.51
CA GLY A 32 -12.76 8.88 34.72
C GLY A 32 -14.28 8.82 34.73
N GLN A 33 -14.87 7.62 34.65
CA GLN A 33 -16.31 7.42 34.76
C GLN A 33 -16.88 7.83 36.13
N MET A 34 -16.10 7.56 37.19
CA MET A 34 -16.49 7.96 38.56
C MET A 34 -16.41 9.48 38.77
N LEU A 35 -15.30 10.12 38.34
CA LEU A 35 -15.04 11.53 38.62
C LEU A 35 -15.65 12.49 37.58
N PHE A 36 -15.81 12.03 36.33
CA PHE A 36 -16.26 12.87 35.21
C PHE A 36 -17.32 12.17 34.35
N PRO A 37 -18.47 11.75 34.93
CA PRO A 37 -19.46 10.94 34.21
C PRO A 37 -19.99 11.58 32.94
N LYS A 38 -20.08 12.92 32.90
CA LYS A 38 -20.54 13.67 31.73
C LYS A 38 -19.67 13.44 30.48
N LEU A 39 -18.34 13.30 30.65
CA LEU A 39 -17.40 13.05 29.54
C LEU A 39 -17.56 11.62 28.95
N TYR A 40 -18.08 10.70 29.74
CA TYR A 40 -18.24 9.31 29.36
C TYR A 40 -19.68 8.95 28.97
N LYS A 41 -20.63 9.94 29.01
CA LYS A 41 -22.05 9.72 28.71
C LYS A 41 -22.27 9.02 27.37
N HIS A 42 -21.46 9.36 26.36
CA HIS A 42 -21.54 8.78 25.02
C HIS A 42 -21.24 7.28 24.94
N MET A 43 -20.69 6.67 26.00
CA MET A 43 -20.37 5.24 26.09
C MET A 43 -21.50 4.41 26.68
N PHE A 44 -22.54 5.05 27.17
CA PHE A 44 -23.70 4.42 27.81
C PHE A 44 -24.97 4.63 27.00
N ALA A 45 -25.93 3.76 27.19
CA ALA A 45 -27.26 3.94 26.61
C ALA A 45 -27.90 5.25 27.06
N SER A 46 -28.46 6.03 26.15
CA SER A 46 -29.18 7.26 26.43
C SER A 46 -30.53 7.24 25.73
N ASP A 47 -31.57 7.66 26.46
CA ASP A 47 -32.93 7.79 25.93
C ASP A 47 -33.47 6.48 25.30
N GLY A 48 -33.19 5.32 25.92
CA GLY A 48 -33.59 4.01 25.41
C GLY A 48 -32.83 3.53 24.16
N ARG A 49 -31.79 4.25 23.71
CA ARG A 49 -30.99 3.88 22.54
C ARG A 49 -29.63 3.35 22.99
N PRO A 50 -29.13 2.27 22.37
CA PRO A 50 -27.78 1.79 22.65
C PRO A 50 -26.72 2.83 22.18
N PRO A 51 -25.54 2.87 22.81
CA PRO A 51 -24.46 3.76 22.37
C PRO A 51 -23.99 3.38 20.97
N LEU A 52 -23.62 4.37 20.15
CA LEU A 52 -23.04 4.14 18.82
C LEU A 52 -21.72 3.34 18.88
N PHE A 53 -20.96 3.53 19.97
CA PHE A 53 -19.72 2.81 20.22
C PHE A 53 -19.73 2.27 21.64
N THR A 54 -19.55 0.97 21.80
CA THR A 54 -19.39 0.36 23.12
C THR A 54 -18.08 0.79 23.77
N ALA A 55 -18.01 0.73 25.09
CA ALA A 55 -16.80 1.05 25.85
C ALA A 55 -15.61 0.19 25.41
N SER A 56 -15.84 -1.11 25.20
CA SER A 56 -14.82 -2.04 24.70
C SER A 56 -14.44 -1.77 23.23
N GLY A 57 -15.43 -1.58 22.35
CA GLY A 57 -15.19 -1.32 20.94
C GLY A 57 -14.43 -0.02 20.66
N SER A 58 -14.60 1.00 21.50
CA SER A 58 -13.90 2.28 21.38
C SER A 58 -12.59 2.35 22.19
N PHE A 59 -12.28 1.34 23.02
CA PHE A 59 -11.12 1.37 23.94
C PHE A 59 -9.80 1.60 23.21
N TYR A 60 -9.54 0.84 22.14
CA TYR A 60 -8.31 0.98 21.35
C TYR A 60 -8.15 2.42 20.82
N THR A 61 -9.20 2.95 20.18
CA THR A 61 -9.18 4.30 19.59
C THR A 61 -8.92 5.38 20.64
N ARG A 62 -9.59 5.29 21.79
CA ARG A 62 -9.48 6.28 22.87
C ARG A 62 -8.15 6.19 23.64
N ARG A 63 -7.65 4.98 23.91
CA ARG A 63 -6.55 4.77 24.87
C ARG A 63 -5.20 4.47 24.21
N LEU A 64 -5.20 3.79 23.08
CA LEU A 64 -3.97 3.46 22.36
C LEU A 64 -3.77 4.40 21.17
N TYR A 65 -4.71 4.40 20.23
CA TYR A 65 -4.61 5.22 19.02
C TYR A 65 -4.48 6.72 19.35
N GLY A 66 -5.28 7.22 20.30
CA GLY A 66 -5.21 8.61 20.72
C GLY A 66 -3.85 9.08 21.21
N ARG A 67 -2.97 8.18 21.70
CA ARG A 67 -1.60 8.53 22.12
C ARG A 67 -0.64 8.72 20.95
N LEU A 68 -0.96 8.13 19.80
CA LEU A 68 -0.13 8.11 18.60
C LEU A 68 -0.69 8.97 17.47
N ASN A 69 -1.84 9.60 17.70
CA ASN A 69 -2.61 10.27 16.67
C ASN A 69 -1.87 11.51 16.07
N ASP A 70 -0.95 12.11 16.81
CA ASP A 70 -0.06 13.16 16.32
C ASP A 70 0.99 12.63 15.32
N CYS A 71 1.29 11.34 15.34
CA CYS A 71 2.25 10.71 14.45
C CYS A 71 1.62 10.19 13.16
N TRP A 72 0.31 9.94 13.19
CA TRP A 72 -0.44 9.40 12.07
C TRP A 72 -1.24 10.48 11.35
N ASN A 73 -1.44 10.27 10.04
CA ASN A 73 -2.20 11.21 9.20
C ASN A 73 -1.72 12.67 9.37
N ARG A 74 -0.41 12.88 9.47
CA ARG A 74 0.14 14.24 9.49
C ARG A 74 -0.24 14.97 8.21
N PRO A 75 -0.94 16.11 8.30
CA PRO A 75 -1.32 16.84 7.11
C PRO A 75 -0.07 17.45 6.46
N ILE A 76 -0.03 17.36 5.15
CA ILE A 76 1.04 17.90 4.33
C ILE A 76 0.46 18.88 3.30
N THR A 77 1.29 19.77 2.79
CA THR A 77 0.91 20.71 1.73
C THR A 77 2.00 20.82 0.68
N GLY A 78 1.60 21.20 -0.53
CA GLY A 78 2.47 21.31 -1.68
C GLY A 78 2.72 19.95 -2.36
N ILE A 79 3.71 19.95 -3.27
CA ILE A 79 4.07 18.76 -4.04
C ILE A 79 4.92 17.84 -3.17
N PRO A 80 4.59 16.54 -3.05
CA PRO A 80 5.37 15.58 -2.26
C PRO A 80 6.62 15.13 -3.02
N GLY A 81 7.56 16.05 -3.19
CA GLY A 81 8.86 15.81 -3.86
C GLY A 81 9.94 15.32 -2.89
N ARG A 82 11.19 15.74 -3.15
CA ARG A 82 12.36 15.51 -2.28
C ARG A 82 12.13 15.99 -0.84
N SER A 83 11.43 17.11 -0.70
CA SER A 83 10.96 17.64 0.58
C SER A 83 9.45 17.82 0.55
N VAL A 84 8.83 17.88 1.72
CA VAL A 84 7.41 18.11 1.90
C VAL A 84 7.18 19.09 3.05
N ASN A 85 6.14 19.91 2.94
CA ASN A 85 5.74 20.81 4.00
C ASN A 85 4.73 20.11 4.92
N VAL A 86 5.10 19.90 6.17
CA VAL A 86 4.25 19.29 7.20
C VAL A 86 3.55 20.39 7.97
N LEU A 87 2.23 20.34 8.04
CA LEU A 87 1.43 21.24 8.85
C LEU A 87 1.45 20.75 10.31
N ILE A 88 1.96 21.59 11.21
CA ILE A 88 2.11 21.20 12.62
C ILE A 88 0.76 21.27 13.33
N ARG A 89 0.49 20.23 14.11
CA ARG A 89 -0.71 20.11 14.95
C ARG A 89 -0.35 20.09 16.42
N ALA A 90 -1.17 20.72 17.24
CA ALA A 90 -1.13 20.61 18.69
C ALA A 90 -2.38 19.90 19.21
N ARG A 91 -2.24 19.25 20.36
CA ARG A 91 -3.37 18.60 21.03
C ARG A 91 -4.13 19.65 21.85
N GLY A 92 -5.41 19.85 21.54
CA GLY A 92 -6.33 20.68 22.31
C GLY A 92 -6.68 20.06 23.67
N LYS A 93 -7.37 20.85 24.51
CA LYS A 93 -7.82 20.41 25.84
C LYS A 93 -8.74 19.19 25.77
N ASP A 94 -9.54 19.09 24.72
CA ASP A 94 -10.49 18.00 24.50
C ASP A 94 -9.84 16.74 23.87
N GLY A 95 -8.54 16.79 23.60
CA GLY A 95 -7.77 15.71 23.02
C GLY A 95 -7.71 15.70 21.49
N ASP A 96 -8.43 16.59 20.83
CA ASP A 96 -8.44 16.77 19.40
C ASP A 96 -7.14 17.40 18.88
N MET A 97 -6.78 17.08 17.65
CA MET A 97 -5.59 17.64 17.00
C MET A 97 -5.98 18.84 16.13
N THR A 98 -5.52 20.01 16.52
CA THR A 98 -5.77 21.28 15.81
C THR A 98 -4.51 21.78 15.13
N LEU A 99 -4.65 22.44 13.97
CA LEU A 99 -3.53 23.06 13.26
C LEU A 99 -3.04 24.28 14.05
N THR A 100 -1.72 24.40 14.21
CA THR A 100 -1.09 25.54 14.89
C THR A 100 -0.83 26.74 13.98
N GLY A 101 -0.91 26.55 12.66
CA GLY A 101 -0.46 27.53 11.65
C GLY A 101 1.02 27.41 11.28
N GLU A 102 1.81 26.66 12.05
CA GLU A 102 3.22 26.41 11.73
C GLU A 102 3.35 25.41 10.59
N ILE A 103 4.25 25.69 9.64
CA ILE A 103 4.60 24.82 8.51
C ILE A 103 6.07 24.46 8.61
N LYS A 104 6.38 23.17 8.61
CA LYS A 104 7.74 22.66 8.73
C LYS A 104 8.17 21.94 7.45
N LYS A 105 9.21 22.46 6.77
CA LYS A 105 9.78 21.81 5.60
C LYS A 105 10.66 20.65 6.02
N CYS A 106 10.29 19.42 5.61
CA CYS A 106 10.96 18.20 6.01
C CYS A 106 11.50 17.43 4.79
N LEU A 107 12.58 16.68 4.95
CA LEU A 107 12.99 15.64 4.00
C LEU A 107 11.88 14.58 3.95
N ASN A 108 11.43 14.24 2.75
CA ASN A 108 10.28 13.39 2.55
C ASN A 108 10.68 11.92 2.36
N LEU A 109 10.65 11.15 3.43
CA LEU A 109 10.85 9.70 3.40
C LEU A 109 9.54 8.92 3.60
N GLY A 110 8.39 9.57 3.42
CA GLY A 110 7.08 8.96 3.67
C GLY A 110 6.19 8.79 2.43
N SER A 111 6.41 9.56 1.37
CA SER A 111 5.54 9.55 0.18
C SER A 111 5.98 8.51 -0.85
N TYR A 112 5.00 7.91 -1.53
CA TYR A 112 5.21 6.90 -2.57
C TYR A 112 5.63 7.46 -3.95
N ASN A 113 6.08 8.70 -4.04
CA ASN A 113 6.51 9.32 -5.29
C ASN A 113 7.89 8.79 -5.71
N TYR A 114 7.94 7.51 -6.11
CA TYR A 114 9.19 6.77 -6.34
C TYR A 114 10.08 7.40 -7.40
N LEU A 115 9.52 7.80 -8.54
CA LEU A 115 10.24 8.43 -9.64
C LEU A 115 10.31 9.97 -9.54
N GLY A 116 9.63 10.56 -8.55
CA GLY A 116 9.62 12.01 -8.38
C GLY A 116 8.69 12.75 -9.35
N TYR A 117 7.87 12.05 -10.12
CA TYR A 117 7.07 12.61 -11.19
C TYR A 117 5.86 13.45 -10.75
N ALA A 118 5.46 13.37 -9.46
CA ALA A 118 4.37 14.22 -8.94
C ALA A 118 4.65 15.72 -9.06
N GLY A 119 5.92 16.13 -9.15
CA GLY A 119 6.33 17.53 -9.36
C GLY A 119 6.81 17.85 -10.77
N MET A 120 6.66 16.92 -11.70
CA MET A 120 7.15 17.09 -13.05
C MET A 120 6.30 18.14 -13.79
N TYR A 121 6.97 19.17 -14.31
CA TYR A 121 6.32 20.13 -15.20
C TYR A 121 6.02 19.46 -16.55
N ASN A 122 4.76 19.50 -16.96
CA ASN A 122 4.29 18.84 -18.17
C ASN A 122 3.59 19.84 -19.11
N LYS A 123 4.28 20.21 -20.21
CA LYS A 123 3.75 21.13 -21.23
C LYS A 123 2.55 20.55 -21.97
N GLU A 124 2.58 19.24 -22.25
CA GLU A 124 1.47 18.57 -22.94
C GLU A 124 0.21 18.54 -22.09
N ALA A 125 0.34 18.37 -20.76
CA ALA A 125 -0.80 18.49 -19.84
C ALA A 125 -1.41 19.88 -19.84
N GLN A 126 -0.59 20.95 -19.96
CA GLN A 126 -1.10 22.32 -20.09
C GLN A 126 -1.82 22.55 -21.44
N LYS A 127 -1.30 21.98 -22.52
CA LYS A 127 -1.94 22.00 -23.84
C LYS A 127 -3.28 21.27 -23.79
N THR A 128 -3.31 20.08 -23.20
CA THR A 128 -4.53 19.29 -23.01
C THR A 128 -5.62 20.07 -22.25
N LEU A 129 -5.26 20.85 -21.22
CA LEU A 129 -6.20 21.71 -20.50
C LEU A 129 -6.84 22.81 -21.36
N ARG A 130 -6.20 23.22 -22.44
CA ARG A 130 -6.72 24.23 -23.37
C ARG A 130 -7.55 23.60 -24.49
N GLU A 131 -7.22 22.39 -24.91
CA GLU A 131 -7.81 21.74 -26.11
C GLU A 131 -8.92 20.74 -25.73
N HIS A 132 -8.97 20.26 -24.51
CA HIS A 132 -9.95 19.29 -24.03
C HIS A 132 -10.75 19.82 -22.83
N VAL A 133 -11.91 19.20 -22.61
CA VAL A 133 -12.71 19.43 -21.38
C VAL A 133 -11.94 18.97 -20.14
N LEU A 134 -12.19 19.61 -19.01
CA LEU A 134 -11.58 19.24 -17.74
C LEU A 134 -12.04 17.84 -17.28
N ALA A 135 -13.34 17.54 -17.46
CA ALA A 135 -13.94 16.25 -17.19
C ALA A 135 -15.12 16.02 -18.14
N TYR A 136 -15.38 14.77 -18.50
CA TYR A 136 -16.49 14.45 -19.41
C TYR A 136 -17.85 14.46 -18.73
N CYS A 137 -17.90 14.41 -17.39
CA CYS A 137 -19.13 14.42 -16.57
C CYS A 137 -20.21 13.41 -17.04
N ALA A 138 -19.77 12.34 -17.67
CA ALA A 138 -20.65 11.29 -18.16
C ALA A 138 -19.95 9.93 -18.19
N PRO A 139 -20.68 8.83 -17.90
CA PRO A 139 -20.16 7.47 -17.99
C PRO A 139 -19.74 7.07 -19.38
N VAL A 140 -18.76 6.18 -19.50
CA VAL A 140 -18.27 5.59 -20.77
C VAL A 140 -19.42 4.96 -21.58
N ARG A 141 -20.42 4.42 -20.89
CA ARG A 141 -21.59 3.79 -21.54
C ARG A 141 -22.33 4.74 -22.49
N PHE A 142 -22.33 6.05 -22.21
CA PHE A 142 -23.08 7.05 -22.99
C PHE A 142 -22.19 7.89 -23.90
N LEU A 143 -20.89 7.90 -23.65
CA LEU A 143 -19.92 8.63 -24.47
C LEU A 143 -18.78 7.69 -24.87
N PRO A 144 -18.25 7.81 -26.10
CA PRO A 144 -17.07 7.06 -26.48
C PRO A 144 -15.89 7.44 -25.56
N PRO A 145 -15.00 6.50 -25.22
CA PRO A 145 -13.80 6.81 -24.46
C PRO A 145 -12.98 7.90 -25.15
N CYS A 146 -12.44 8.82 -24.32
CA CYS A 146 -11.52 9.85 -24.78
C CYS A 146 -10.35 9.22 -25.57
N PRO A 147 -9.94 9.80 -26.71
CA PRO A 147 -8.81 9.29 -27.49
C PRO A 147 -7.53 9.12 -26.66
N LEU A 148 -7.24 10.04 -25.72
CA LEU A 148 -6.11 9.96 -24.82
C LEU A 148 -6.19 8.77 -23.86
N ILE A 149 -7.39 8.37 -23.43
CA ILE A 149 -7.57 7.17 -22.60
C ILE A 149 -7.30 5.92 -23.42
N LYS A 150 -7.79 5.85 -24.65
CA LYS A 150 -7.51 4.73 -25.57
C LYS A 150 -6.00 4.62 -25.87
N GLU A 151 -5.33 5.75 -26.10
CA GLU A 151 -3.89 5.80 -26.27
C GLU A 151 -3.17 5.29 -25.02
N LEU A 152 -3.63 5.68 -23.82
CA LEU A 152 -3.08 5.22 -22.55
C LEU A 152 -3.27 3.72 -22.35
N GLU A 153 -4.48 3.19 -22.59
CA GLU A 153 -4.76 1.75 -22.51
C GLU A 153 -3.83 0.96 -23.44
N LYS A 154 -3.71 1.39 -24.71
CA LYS A 154 -2.79 0.79 -25.68
C LYS A 154 -1.34 0.86 -25.21
N SER A 155 -0.89 2.04 -24.75
CA SER A 155 0.50 2.24 -24.30
C SER A 155 0.85 1.41 -23.06
N MET A 156 -0.11 1.19 -22.15
CA MET A 156 0.06 0.32 -20.99
C MET A 156 0.11 -1.16 -21.38
N ALA A 157 -0.77 -1.61 -22.28
CA ALA A 157 -0.75 -2.97 -22.81
C ALA A 157 0.61 -3.30 -23.46
N GLU A 158 1.09 -2.41 -24.34
CA GLU A 158 2.41 -2.53 -24.98
C GLU A 158 3.55 -2.53 -23.96
N PHE A 159 3.49 -1.65 -22.95
CA PHE A 159 4.53 -1.57 -21.92
C PHE A 159 4.65 -2.84 -21.10
N LEU A 160 3.54 -3.55 -20.88
CA LEU A 160 3.46 -4.78 -20.08
C LEU A 160 3.38 -6.06 -20.92
N TYR A 161 3.60 -5.96 -22.22
CA TYR A 161 3.50 -7.11 -23.15
C TYR A 161 2.18 -7.87 -23.03
N LYS A 162 1.05 -7.14 -22.86
CA LYS A 162 -0.30 -7.70 -22.82
C LYS A 162 -1.11 -7.32 -24.05
N GLU A 163 -2.12 -8.12 -24.38
CA GLU A 163 -2.97 -7.90 -25.56
C GLU A 163 -3.82 -6.63 -25.44
N ASP A 164 -4.26 -6.29 -24.24
CA ASP A 164 -5.13 -5.14 -23.97
C ASP A 164 -5.01 -4.67 -22.54
N ALA A 165 -5.45 -3.43 -22.29
CA ALA A 165 -5.56 -2.88 -20.94
C ALA A 165 -6.83 -2.06 -20.79
N ILE A 166 -7.27 -1.86 -19.57
CA ILE A 166 -8.38 -1.00 -19.19
C ILE A 166 -7.94 -0.06 -18.06
N VAL A 167 -8.32 1.22 -18.19
CA VAL A 167 -7.93 2.27 -17.23
C VAL A 167 -9.11 2.63 -16.33
N PHE A 168 -8.83 2.81 -15.05
CA PHE A 168 -9.77 3.22 -14.02
C PHE A 168 -9.37 4.59 -13.46
N PRO A 169 -10.34 5.47 -13.11
CA PRO A 169 -10.04 6.82 -12.64
C PRO A 169 -9.47 6.86 -11.21
N MET A 170 -9.57 5.76 -10.45
CA MET A 170 -9.18 5.67 -9.04
C MET A 170 -8.42 4.38 -8.73
N GLY A 171 -7.22 4.48 -8.17
CA GLY A 171 -6.35 3.32 -7.88
C GLY A 171 -6.99 2.30 -6.93
N PHE A 172 -7.60 2.72 -5.81
CA PHE A 172 -8.32 1.82 -4.90
C PHE A 172 -9.47 1.10 -5.62
N ALA A 173 -10.25 1.83 -6.39
CA ALA A 173 -11.40 1.29 -7.11
C ALA A 173 -11.01 0.33 -8.23
N THR A 174 -9.78 0.39 -8.72
CA THR A 174 -9.28 -0.57 -9.72
C THR A 174 -9.39 -2.01 -9.20
N ASN A 175 -8.97 -2.29 -7.98
CA ASN A 175 -9.17 -3.60 -7.34
C ASN A 175 -10.62 -3.79 -6.89
N ALA A 176 -11.15 -2.83 -6.13
CA ALA A 176 -12.45 -2.94 -5.50
C ALA A 176 -13.60 -3.16 -6.50
N CYS A 177 -13.51 -2.54 -7.68
CA CYS A 177 -14.55 -2.58 -8.72
C CYS A 177 -14.17 -3.44 -9.95
N SER A 178 -13.12 -4.24 -9.87
CA SER A 178 -12.79 -5.23 -10.91
C SER A 178 -12.87 -6.66 -10.40
N ILE A 179 -12.29 -6.95 -9.23
CA ILE A 179 -12.24 -8.30 -8.67
C ILE A 179 -13.63 -8.97 -8.62
N PRO A 180 -14.71 -8.30 -8.15
CA PRO A 180 -16.04 -8.92 -8.08
C PRO A 180 -16.61 -9.34 -9.44
N TYR A 181 -16.13 -8.72 -10.52
CA TYR A 181 -16.63 -8.99 -11.88
C TYR A 181 -15.80 -10.02 -12.65
N LEU A 182 -14.66 -10.45 -12.09
CA LEU A 182 -13.82 -11.53 -12.63
C LEU A 182 -14.31 -12.92 -12.24
N VAL A 183 -15.17 -12.99 -11.22
CA VAL A 183 -15.64 -14.25 -10.62
C VAL A 183 -17.16 -14.31 -10.57
N ASP A 184 -17.68 -15.53 -10.54
CA ASP A 184 -19.12 -15.79 -10.42
C ASP A 184 -19.40 -16.73 -9.22
N LYS A 185 -20.67 -16.96 -8.93
CA LYS A 185 -21.09 -17.92 -7.88
C LYS A 185 -20.57 -19.34 -8.26
N GLY A 186 -19.89 -19.97 -7.32
CA GLY A 186 -19.27 -21.29 -7.52
C GLY A 186 -17.79 -21.23 -7.94
N ASP A 187 -17.25 -20.04 -8.14
CA ASP A 187 -15.80 -19.81 -8.27
C ASP A 187 -15.14 -19.74 -6.86
N LEU A 188 -13.82 -19.66 -6.83
CA LEU A 188 -13.02 -19.53 -5.62
C LEU A 188 -11.96 -18.44 -5.80
N ILE A 189 -11.86 -17.51 -4.85
CA ILE A 189 -10.71 -16.62 -4.71
C ILE A 189 -9.80 -17.16 -3.62
N ILE A 190 -8.49 -17.24 -3.91
CA ILE A 190 -7.44 -17.52 -2.93
C ILE A 190 -6.53 -16.31 -2.84
N ALA A 191 -6.49 -15.63 -1.69
CA ALA A 191 -5.80 -14.37 -1.52
C ALA A 191 -4.71 -14.45 -0.45
N ASP A 192 -3.57 -13.79 -0.67
CA ASP A 192 -2.56 -13.61 0.37
C ASP A 192 -3.12 -12.79 1.53
N SER A 193 -2.78 -13.17 2.76
CA SER A 193 -3.30 -12.55 3.99
C SER A 193 -2.84 -11.10 4.19
N LEU A 194 -1.76 -10.65 3.53
CA LEU A 194 -1.24 -9.29 3.61
C LEU A 194 -1.62 -8.42 2.41
N ASN A 195 -2.50 -8.90 1.54
CA ASN A 195 -2.99 -8.10 0.42
C ASN A 195 -3.62 -6.78 0.90
N HIS A 196 -3.51 -5.77 0.04
CA HIS A 196 -4.00 -4.41 0.29
C HIS A 196 -5.52 -4.36 0.56
N SER A 197 -5.95 -3.38 1.34
CA SER A 197 -7.35 -3.18 1.71
C SER A 197 -8.33 -3.09 0.52
N SER A 198 -7.89 -2.62 -0.64
CA SER A 198 -8.70 -2.59 -1.86
C SER A 198 -8.98 -3.99 -2.42
N ILE A 199 -8.00 -4.89 -2.35
CA ILE A 199 -8.17 -6.30 -2.71
C ILE A 199 -9.10 -6.97 -1.69
N PHE A 200 -8.85 -6.72 -0.40
CA PHE A 200 -9.71 -7.20 0.67
C PHE A 200 -11.18 -6.76 0.47
N PHE A 201 -11.39 -5.49 0.13
CA PHE A 201 -12.73 -4.96 -0.14
C PHE A 201 -13.35 -5.64 -1.36
N GLY A 202 -12.63 -5.72 -2.48
CA GLY A 202 -13.09 -6.38 -3.70
C GLY A 202 -13.44 -7.85 -3.49
N THR A 203 -12.61 -8.62 -2.76
CA THR A 203 -12.88 -10.02 -2.45
C THR A 203 -14.09 -10.18 -1.53
N ARG A 204 -14.30 -9.26 -0.57
CA ARG A 204 -15.43 -9.31 0.36
C ARG A 204 -16.79 -9.15 -0.31
N ILE A 205 -16.87 -8.32 -1.36
CA ILE A 205 -18.10 -8.10 -2.12
C ILE A 205 -18.27 -9.03 -3.31
N SER A 206 -17.29 -9.91 -3.55
CA SER A 206 -17.35 -10.92 -4.62
C SER A 206 -18.41 -11.99 -4.32
N PRO A 207 -19.08 -12.51 -5.37
CA PRO A 207 -20.20 -13.46 -5.19
C PRO A 207 -19.74 -14.90 -4.88
N CYS A 208 -18.44 -15.15 -4.74
CA CYS A 208 -17.84 -16.48 -4.58
C CYS A 208 -17.21 -16.69 -3.19
N LYS A 209 -16.78 -17.91 -2.91
CA LYS A 209 -16.00 -18.24 -1.72
C LYS A 209 -14.61 -17.58 -1.78
N VAL A 210 -14.14 -17.12 -0.61
CA VAL A 210 -12.79 -16.55 -0.46
C VAL A 210 -12.03 -17.32 0.62
N GLU A 211 -10.90 -17.87 0.22
CA GLU A 211 -9.92 -18.51 1.13
C GLU A 211 -8.67 -17.63 1.22
N ARG A 212 -7.96 -17.70 2.35
CA ARG A 212 -6.72 -16.94 2.54
C ARG A 212 -5.59 -17.85 2.94
N PHE A 213 -4.42 -17.60 2.38
CA PHE A 213 -3.20 -18.26 2.81
C PHE A 213 -2.27 -17.27 3.54
N ALA A 214 -1.46 -17.80 4.46
CA ALA A 214 -0.48 -17.00 5.17
C ALA A 214 0.53 -16.41 4.18
N HIS A 215 0.99 -15.19 4.45
CA HIS A 215 1.85 -14.44 3.55
C HIS A 215 3.02 -15.24 3.01
N ASN A 216 3.14 -15.29 1.68
CA ASN A 216 4.19 -16.01 0.95
C ASN A 216 4.34 -17.51 1.34
N ASN A 217 3.31 -18.11 1.96
CA ASN A 217 3.34 -19.55 2.34
C ASN A 217 2.81 -20.41 1.20
N ILE A 218 3.72 -20.84 0.33
CA ILE A 218 3.42 -21.62 -0.88
C ILE A 218 2.83 -22.99 -0.54
N ALA A 219 3.29 -23.64 0.55
CA ALA A 219 2.76 -24.92 0.99
C ALA A 219 1.28 -24.80 1.43
N MET A 220 0.91 -23.72 2.10
CA MET A 220 -0.49 -23.46 2.44
C MET A 220 -1.33 -23.17 1.20
N LEU A 221 -0.81 -22.39 0.25
CA LEU A 221 -1.47 -22.16 -1.04
C LEU A 221 -1.73 -23.47 -1.78
N GLU A 222 -0.73 -24.34 -1.89
CA GLU A 222 -0.89 -25.66 -2.52
C GLU A 222 -1.94 -26.51 -1.79
N LYS A 223 -1.92 -26.52 -0.46
CA LYS A 223 -2.93 -27.25 0.35
C LYS A 223 -4.35 -26.77 0.06
N ILE A 224 -4.56 -25.45 -0.05
CA ILE A 224 -5.88 -24.89 -0.37
C ILE A 224 -6.30 -25.26 -1.79
N LEU A 225 -5.40 -25.15 -2.78
CA LEU A 225 -5.65 -25.55 -4.17
C LEU A 225 -6.07 -27.02 -4.27
N ARG A 226 -5.30 -27.91 -3.65
CA ARG A 226 -5.61 -29.36 -3.62
C ARG A 226 -6.96 -29.62 -2.99
N LYS A 227 -7.22 -29.01 -1.81
CA LYS A 227 -8.50 -29.16 -1.12
C LYS A 227 -9.66 -28.70 -2.01
N ALA A 228 -9.56 -27.54 -2.64
CA ALA A 228 -10.59 -26.99 -3.51
C ALA A 228 -10.92 -27.88 -4.70
N ILE A 229 -9.88 -28.50 -5.31
CA ILE A 229 -10.05 -29.41 -6.46
C ILE A 229 -10.68 -30.74 -6.04
N ILE A 230 -10.29 -31.29 -4.87
CA ILE A 230 -10.79 -32.58 -4.39
C ILE A 230 -12.22 -32.45 -3.84
N GLU A 231 -12.48 -31.44 -3.00
CA GLU A 231 -13.76 -31.29 -2.29
C GLU A 231 -14.83 -30.57 -3.13
N GLY A 232 -14.41 -29.71 -4.07
CA GLY A 232 -15.31 -28.87 -4.86
C GLY A 232 -16.01 -27.80 -4.04
N GLN A 233 -17.19 -27.39 -4.47
CA GLN A 233 -18.00 -26.37 -3.83
C GLN A 233 -18.60 -26.87 -2.50
N ASP A 234 -18.63 -26.00 -1.50
CA ASP A 234 -19.28 -26.32 -0.22
C ASP A 234 -20.75 -26.76 -0.46
N ARG A 235 -21.20 -27.77 0.26
CA ARG A 235 -22.56 -28.37 0.25
C ARG A 235 -22.91 -29.14 -1.04
N THR A 236 -22.52 -28.70 -2.22
CA THR A 236 -22.92 -29.33 -3.49
C THR A 236 -21.88 -30.31 -4.02
N HIS A 237 -20.64 -30.18 -3.58
CA HIS A 237 -19.47 -30.94 -4.08
C HIS A 237 -19.29 -30.87 -5.60
N ARG A 238 -19.95 -29.91 -6.26
CA ARG A 238 -19.72 -29.67 -7.69
C ARG A 238 -18.31 -29.12 -7.87
N PRO A 239 -17.67 -29.38 -9.02
CA PRO A 239 -16.37 -28.79 -9.31
C PRO A 239 -16.39 -27.26 -9.13
N ILE A 240 -15.28 -26.69 -8.67
CA ILE A 240 -15.07 -25.25 -8.66
C ILE A 240 -15.06 -24.75 -10.12
N GLY A 241 -15.76 -23.67 -10.42
CA GLY A 241 -15.82 -23.12 -11.76
C GLY A 241 -14.47 -22.55 -12.20
N ARG A 242 -14.01 -21.53 -11.49
CA ARG A 242 -12.69 -20.89 -11.70
C ARG A 242 -12.02 -20.65 -10.34
N ILE A 243 -10.70 -20.74 -10.32
CA ILE A 243 -9.90 -20.38 -9.17
C ILE A 243 -9.11 -19.11 -9.56
N LEU A 244 -9.21 -18.06 -8.76
CA LEU A 244 -8.46 -16.82 -8.92
C LEU A 244 -7.51 -16.64 -7.71
N VAL A 245 -6.20 -16.74 -7.95
CA VAL A 245 -5.18 -16.47 -6.95
C VAL A 245 -4.78 -14.99 -7.05
N ILE A 246 -4.81 -14.26 -5.94
CA ILE A 246 -4.51 -12.81 -5.90
C ILE A 246 -3.36 -12.55 -4.93
N VAL A 247 -2.30 -11.92 -5.45
CA VAL A 247 -1.09 -11.54 -4.71
C VAL A 247 -0.64 -10.13 -5.09
N GLU A 248 0.22 -9.51 -4.27
CA GLU A 248 0.89 -8.25 -4.63
C GLU A 248 2.32 -8.50 -5.09
N GLY A 249 2.79 -7.77 -6.08
CA GLY A 249 4.17 -7.83 -6.54
C GLY A 249 5.15 -7.46 -5.44
N ILE A 250 4.95 -6.28 -4.84
CA ILE A 250 5.65 -5.81 -3.63
C ILE A 250 4.59 -5.44 -2.59
N TYR A 251 4.70 -6.00 -1.41
CA TYR A 251 3.81 -5.72 -0.28
C TYR A 251 4.19 -4.42 0.41
N SER A 252 3.23 -3.51 0.51
CA SER A 252 3.45 -2.12 0.90
C SER A 252 4.00 -1.91 2.31
N MET A 253 3.71 -2.83 3.22
CA MET A 253 4.10 -2.72 4.63
C MET A 253 5.37 -3.49 4.92
N GLU A 254 5.62 -4.57 4.22
CA GLU A 254 6.76 -5.47 4.37
C GLU A 254 7.92 -5.10 3.44
N GLY A 255 7.61 -4.47 2.30
CA GLY A 255 8.59 -4.26 1.23
C GLY A 255 9.06 -5.57 0.60
N GLU A 256 8.43 -6.70 0.94
CA GLU A 256 8.76 -8.04 0.45
C GLU A 256 8.21 -8.26 -0.96
N CYS A 257 8.95 -9.05 -1.74
CA CYS A 257 8.51 -9.50 -3.05
C CYS A 257 7.70 -10.80 -2.93
N VAL A 258 6.73 -10.96 -3.79
CA VAL A 258 5.99 -12.23 -3.94
C VAL A 258 6.92 -13.36 -4.38
N LYS A 259 6.70 -14.57 -3.86
CA LYS A 259 7.39 -15.79 -4.32
C LYS A 259 6.80 -16.26 -5.66
N LEU A 260 6.95 -15.42 -6.70
CA LEU A 260 6.26 -15.58 -7.97
C LEU A 260 6.64 -16.87 -8.70
N LYS A 261 7.93 -17.24 -8.70
CA LYS A 261 8.42 -18.45 -9.39
C LYS A 261 7.81 -19.73 -8.82
N GLU A 262 7.67 -19.78 -7.50
CA GLU A 262 7.03 -20.88 -6.77
C GLU A 262 5.53 -20.95 -7.05
N ILE A 263 4.84 -19.80 -7.12
CA ILE A 263 3.42 -19.75 -7.50
C ILE A 263 3.23 -20.23 -8.94
N LEU A 264 4.10 -19.85 -9.87
CA LEU A 264 4.06 -20.31 -11.25
C LEU A 264 4.35 -21.82 -11.37
N ALA A 265 5.21 -22.36 -10.51
CA ALA A 265 5.40 -23.80 -10.43
C ALA A 265 4.11 -24.53 -10.00
N LEU A 266 3.32 -23.94 -9.10
CA LEU A 266 1.99 -24.45 -8.76
C LEU A 266 0.99 -24.28 -9.91
N LYS A 267 1.06 -23.18 -10.67
CA LYS A 267 0.18 -22.92 -11.83
C LYS A 267 0.35 -23.98 -12.93
N LYS A 268 1.55 -24.56 -13.07
CA LYS A 268 1.80 -25.70 -13.97
C LYS A 268 1.15 -26.99 -13.49
N LYS A 269 0.89 -27.13 -12.19
CA LYS A 269 0.26 -28.35 -11.60
C LYS A 269 -1.25 -28.23 -11.46
N TYR A 270 -1.75 -27.01 -11.16
CA TYR A 270 -3.13 -26.74 -10.80
C TYR A 270 -3.71 -25.64 -11.70
N PRO A 271 -4.92 -25.79 -12.24
CA PRO A 271 -5.55 -24.77 -13.08
C PRO A 271 -6.07 -23.62 -12.22
N PHE A 272 -5.44 -22.45 -12.30
CA PHE A 272 -5.93 -21.20 -11.72
C PHE A 272 -5.49 -19.98 -12.52
N TYR A 273 -6.24 -18.91 -12.40
CA TYR A 273 -5.86 -17.59 -12.89
C TYR A 273 -5.03 -16.86 -11.84
N LEU A 274 -3.97 -16.17 -12.27
CA LEU A 274 -3.10 -15.38 -11.40
C LEU A 274 -3.30 -13.89 -11.63
N PHE A 275 -3.70 -13.19 -10.56
CA PHE A 275 -3.82 -11.74 -10.50
C PHE A 275 -2.69 -11.18 -9.64
N ILE A 276 -1.87 -10.28 -10.20
CA ILE A 276 -0.79 -9.61 -9.48
C ILE A 276 -1.10 -8.11 -9.40
N ASP A 277 -1.11 -7.56 -8.18
CA ASP A 277 -1.15 -6.12 -7.93
C ASP A 277 0.28 -5.57 -7.89
N GLU A 278 0.64 -4.86 -8.95
CA GLU A 278 1.95 -4.22 -9.14
C GLU A 278 1.98 -2.76 -8.63
N ALA A 279 1.05 -2.36 -7.76
CA ALA A 279 0.93 -0.97 -7.33
C ALA A 279 2.20 -0.38 -6.71
N HIS A 280 3.06 -1.20 -6.09
CA HIS A 280 4.34 -0.79 -5.50
C HIS A 280 5.56 -1.16 -6.34
N SER A 281 5.38 -1.91 -7.41
CA SER A 281 6.47 -2.42 -8.24
C SER A 281 6.52 -1.77 -9.62
N ILE A 282 5.37 -1.43 -10.21
CA ILE A 282 5.34 -0.72 -11.50
C ILE A 282 6.06 0.64 -11.42
N GLY A 283 6.95 0.91 -12.35
CA GLY A 283 7.82 2.09 -12.36
C GLY A 283 8.97 2.06 -11.34
N ALA A 284 9.01 1.08 -10.44
CA ALA A 284 9.97 1.04 -9.33
C ALA A 284 10.87 -0.21 -9.33
N MET A 285 10.41 -1.32 -9.88
CA MET A 285 11.11 -2.59 -9.91
C MET A 285 11.37 -3.04 -11.35
N GLY A 286 12.43 -3.84 -11.53
CA GLY A 286 12.88 -4.28 -12.85
C GLY A 286 13.83 -3.28 -13.52
N LYS A 287 14.47 -3.70 -14.62
CA LYS A 287 15.46 -2.88 -15.32
C LYS A 287 14.86 -1.64 -15.98
N SER A 288 13.64 -1.75 -16.48
CA SER A 288 12.91 -0.68 -17.15
C SER A 288 11.59 -0.31 -16.43
N GLY A 289 11.41 -0.77 -15.19
CA GLY A 289 10.26 -0.42 -14.35
C GLY A 289 8.97 -1.16 -14.69
N ARG A 290 9.06 -2.32 -15.34
CA ARG A 290 7.88 -3.14 -15.66
C ARG A 290 7.36 -4.00 -14.52
N GLY A 291 7.90 -3.83 -13.30
CA GLY A 291 7.42 -4.51 -12.11
C GLY A 291 8.14 -5.83 -11.82
N VAL A 292 7.48 -6.70 -11.03
CA VAL A 292 8.11 -7.91 -10.49
C VAL A 292 8.36 -8.98 -11.54
N CYS A 293 7.57 -9.02 -12.62
CA CYS A 293 7.82 -9.98 -13.71
C CYS A 293 9.21 -9.73 -14.33
N GLU A 294 9.51 -8.48 -14.67
CA GLU A 294 10.83 -8.10 -15.18
C GLU A 294 11.93 -8.30 -14.13
N TYR A 295 11.66 -7.92 -12.88
CA TYR A 295 12.61 -8.03 -11.78
C TYR A 295 13.04 -9.48 -11.52
N LEU A 296 12.08 -10.42 -11.54
CA LEU A 296 12.31 -11.84 -11.30
C LEU A 296 12.65 -12.62 -12.56
N ASN A 297 12.71 -11.95 -13.72
CA ASN A 297 12.90 -12.57 -15.03
C ASN A 297 11.88 -13.68 -15.30
N VAL A 298 10.61 -13.33 -15.19
CA VAL A 298 9.44 -14.17 -15.46
C VAL A 298 8.75 -13.67 -16.72
N ASP A 299 8.29 -14.60 -17.56
CA ASP A 299 7.54 -14.27 -18.76
C ASP A 299 6.18 -13.64 -18.38
N PHE A 300 5.87 -12.49 -18.98
CA PHE A 300 4.60 -11.80 -18.75
C PHE A 300 3.39 -12.65 -19.19
N ASP A 301 3.55 -13.53 -20.15
CA ASP A 301 2.47 -14.42 -20.63
C ASP A 301 2.04 -15.46 -19.60
N GLU A 302 2.90 -15.79 -18.62
CA GLU A 302 2.53 -16.68 -17.53
C GLU A 302 1.54 -16.05 -16.53
N ILE A 303 1.37 -14.71 -16.56
CA ILE A 303 0.48 -13.95 -15.66
C ILE A 303 -0.82 -13.62 -16.39
N ASP A 304 -1.96 -13.93 -15.80
CA ASP A 304 -3.26 -13.68 -16.44
C ASP A 304 -3.70 -12.23 -16.34
N LEU A 305 -3.50 -11.59 -15.18
CA LEU A 305 -3.88 -10.20 -14.94
C LEU A 305 -2.78 -9.45 -14.18
N LEU A 306 -2.38 -8.31 -14.71
CA LEU A 306 -1.49 -7.34 -14.07
C LEU A 306 -2.31 -6.09 -13.74
N MET A 307 -2.47 -5.82 -12.47
CA MET A 307 -3.05 -4.56 -11.98
C MET A 307 -1.93 -3.62 -11.56
N GLY A 308 -2.09 -2.33 -11.76
CA GLY A 308 -1.20 -1.33 -11.20
C GLY A 308 -1.90 0.00 -10.96
N THR A 309 -1.20 0.91 -10.28
CA THR A 309 -1.72 2.24 -9.97
C THR A 309 -0.84 3.33 -10.57
N PHE A 310 -1.47 4.43 -10.98
CA PHE A 310 -0.78 5.65 -11.41
C PHE A 310 -0.50 6.62 -10.26
N THR A 311 -0.91 6.28 -9.04
CA THR A 311 -0.83 7.19 -7.88
C THR A 311 0.56 7.26 -7.23
N LYS A 312 1.49 6.39 -7.60
CA LYS A 312 2.81 6.28 -6.99
C LYS A 312 3.93 6.71 -7.95
N SER A 313 4.46 5.79 -8.76
CA SER A 313 5.57 6.09 -9.68
C SER A 313 5.22 7.13 -10.73
N PHE A 314 3.97 7.19 -11.18
CA PHE A 314 3.53 8.13 -12.22
C PHE A 314 3.11 9.51 -11.68
N GLY A 315 2.95 9.67 -10.37
CA GLY A 315 2.55 10.94 -9.75
C GLY A 315 1.20 11.48 -10.23
N ALA A 316 0.27 10.60 -10.58
CA ALA A 316 -1.04 10.92 -11.12
C ALA A 316 -2.18 10.29 -10.30
N SER A 317 -3.36 10.12 -10.84
CA SER A 317 -4.45 9.37 -10.23
C SER A 317 -4.89 8.21 -11.12
N GLY A 318 -5.62 7.24 -10.52
CA GLY A 318 -6.14 6.10 -11.26
C GLY A 318 -5.29 4.85 -11.16
N GLY A 319 -5.68 3.85 -11.95
CA GLY A 319 -5.01 2.58 -12.08
C GLY A 319 -5.40 1.88 -13.38
N TYR A 320 -4.85 0.71 -13.61
CA TYR A 320 -5.12 -0.09 -14.81
C TYR A 320 -5.17 -1.57 -14.47
N ILE A 321 -5.78 -2.34 -15.38
CA ILE A 321 -5.61 -3.78 -15.47
C ILE A 321 -5.18 -4.10 -16.89
N ALA A 322 -4.09 -4.86 -17.05
CA ALA A 322 -3.59 -5.36 -18.32
C ALA A 322 -3.69 -6.88 -18.34
N ALA A 323 -4.28 -7.43 -19.40
CA ALA A 323 -4.57 -8.86 -19.55
C ALA A 323 -4.81 -9.22 -21.03
N ASN A 324 -5.25 -10.46 -21.28
CA ASN A 324 -5.75 -10.82 -22.60
C ASN A 324 -7.07 -10.09 -22.93
N LYS A 325 -7.37 -9.94 -24.20
CA LYS A 325 -8.57 -9.25 -24.71
C LYS A 325 -9.89 -9.76 -24.14
N LYS A 326 -9.99 -11.07 -23.87
CA LYS A 326 -11.23 -11.67 -23.36
C LYS A 326 -11.53 -11.18 -21.96
N ILE A 327 -10.52 -11.12 -21.09
CA ILE A 327 -10.65 -10.63 -19.71
C ILE A 327 -10.94 -9.11 -19.70
N ILE A 328 -10.23 -8.33 -20.50
CA ILE A 328 -10.47 -6.89 -20.58
C ILE A 328 -11.87 -6.57 -21.10
N ASN A 329 -12.34 -7.28 -22.12
CA ASN A 329 -13.71 -7.12 -22.62
C ASN A 329 -14.76 -7.55 -21.59
N LEU A 330 -14.49 -8.56 -20.78
CA LEU A 330 -15.35 -8.94 -19.66
C LEU A 330 -15.48 -7.78 -18.65
N LEU A 331 -14.36 -7.16 -18.26
CA LEU A 331 -14.35 -6.02 -17.35
C LEU A 331 -15.06 -4.80 -17.95
N ARG A 332 -14.84 -4.47 -19.23
CA ARG A 332 -15.55 -3.39 -19.92
C ARG A 332 -17.07 -3.58 -19.92
N LYS A 333 -17.53 -4.83 -20.03
CA LYS A 333 -18.97 -5.15 -20.04
C LYS A 333 -19.58 -5.17 -18.63
N ARG A 334 -18.86 -5.68 -17.63
CA ARG A 334 -19.41 -5.98 -16.31
C ARG A 334 -19.11 -4.94 -15.24
N SER A 335 -17.95 -4.24 -15.30
CA SER A 335 -17.56 -3.31 -14.25
C SER A 335 -18.48 -2.10 -14.19
N GLU A 336 -19.18 -1.94 -13.07
CA GLU A 336 -20.06 -0.80 -12.84
C GLU A 336 -19.31 0.52 -12.80
N LEU A 337 -18.08 0.53 -12.30
CA LEU A 337 -17.25 1.74 -12.31
C LEU A 337 -16.92 2.20 -13.73
N ILE A 338 -16.66 1.29 -14.66
CA ILE A 338 -16.44 1.61 -16.06
C ILE A 338 -17.74 2.05 -16.74
N ASN A 339 -18.84 1.34 -16.47
CA ASN A 339 -20.11 1.60 -17.16
C ASN A 339 -20.86 2.80 -16.63
N ARG A 340 -20.76 3.13 -15.34
CA ARG A 340 -21.53 4.17 -14.65
C ARG A 340 -20.68 5.25 -13.98
N GLY A 341 -19.39 5.00 -13.79
CA GLY A 341 -18.46 5.98 -13.24
C GLY A 341 -17.99 6.98 -14.29
N GLU A 342 -17.40 8.05 -13.82
CA GLU A 342 -16.77 9.05 -14.70
C GLU A 342 -15.46 8.52 -15.27
N GLN A 343 -15.12 9.00 -16.46
CA GLN A 343 -13.85 8.70 -17.09
C GLN A 343 -12.71 9.45 -16.38
N MET A 344 -11.49 8.92 -16.54
CA MET A 344 -10.29 9.65 -16.12
C MET A 344 -10.22 11.01 -16.83
N PRO A 345 -9.91 12.12 -16.11
CA PRO A 345 -9.73 13.42 -16.76
C PRO A 345 -8.64 13.40 -17.84
N PRO A 346 -8.84 14.04 -19.01
CA PRO A 346 -7.84 14.03 -20.07
C PRO A 346 -6.46 14.49 -19.67
N VAL A 347 -6.36 15.51 -18.83
CA VAL A 347 -5.09 16.03 -18.30
C VAL A 347 -4.31 14.99 -17.48
N VAL A 348 -5.02 14.14 -16.74
CA VAL A 348 -4.42 13.05 -15.96
C VAL A 348 -3.90 11.96 -16.89
N ALA A 349 -4.67 11.59 -17.92
CA ALA A 349 -4.23 10.64 -18.94
C ALA A 349 -2.96 11.13 -19.66
N THR A 350 -2.90 12.41 -20.03
CA THR A 350 -1.72 13.04 -20.64
C THR A 350 -0.51 12.97 -19.72
N GLN A 351 -0.68 13.29 -18.42
CA GLN A 351 0.42 13.17 -17.43
C GLN A 351 0.99 11.75 -17.40
N ILE A 352 0.14 10.74 -17.40
CA ILE A 352 0.57 9.34 -17.34
C ILE A 352 1.27 8.93 -18.65
N LEU A 353 0.74 9.35 -19.80
CA LEU A 353 1.36 9.10 -21.11
C LEU A 353 2.79 9.68 -21.17
N GLU A 354 2.97 10.91 -20.72
CA GLU A 354 4.29 11.54 -20.69
C GLU A 354 5.25 10.84 -19.72
N CYS A 355 4.75 10.38 -18.55
CA CYS A 355 5.54 9.54 -17.65
C CYS A 355 5.98 8.23 -18.32
N LEU A 356 5.07 7.55 -19.02
CA LEU A 356 5.38 6.32 -19.78
C LEU A 356 6.41 6.57 -20.89
N LYS A 357 6.26 7.67 -21.65
CA LYS A 357 7.24 8.06 -22.65
C LYS A 357 8.62 8.26 -22.02
N ARG A 358 8.71 9.00 -20.90
CA ARG A 358 9.94 9.22 -20.17
C ARG A 358 10.57 7.93 -19.67
N MET A 359 9.79 7.03 -19.07
CA MET A 359 10.28 5.73 -18.59
C MET A 359 10.90 4.85 -19.68
N LYS A 360 10.47 5.03 -20.94
CA LYS A 360 11.01 4.31 -22.10
C LYS A 360 12.32 4.93 -22.65
N THR A 361 12.71 6.13 -22.21
CA THR A 361 13.97 6.76 -22.63
C THR A 361 15.16 6.20 -21.85
N PRO A 362 16.39 6.30 -22.38
CA PRO A 362 17.60 5.92 -21.65
C PRO A 362 17.72 6.62 -20.28
N GLU A 363 17.36 7.90 -20.20
CA GLU A 363 17.41 8.69 -18.96
C GLU A 363 16.38 8.19 -17.94
N GLY A 364 15.16 7.84 -18.38
CA GLY A 364 14.13 7.27 -17.52
C GLY A 364 14.51 5.89 -16.99
N ILE A 365 15.13 5.06 -17.82
CA ILE A 365 15.66 3.76 -17.40
C ILE A 365 16.77 3.96 -16.34
N GLU A 366 17.67 4.93 -16.55
CA GLU A 366 18.71 5.27 -15.58
C GLU A 366 18.11 5.75 -14.24
N GLU A 367 17.04 6.55 -14.28
CA GLU A 367 16.30 6.97 -13.06
C GLU A 367 15.79 5.77 -12.28
N ILE A 368 15.16 4.79 -12.94
CA ILE A 368 14.66 3.57 -12.31
C ILE A 368 15.81 2.77 -11.66
N GLN A 369 16.93 2.63 -12.34
CA GLN A 369 18.12 1.95 -11.81
C GLN A 369 18.74 2.71 -10.63
N LYS A 370 18.76 4.05 -10.69
CA LYS A 370 19.19 4.89 -9.56
C LYS A 370 18.30 4.70 -8.32
N LEU A 371 16.99 4.47 -8.50
CA LEU A 371 16.07 4.16 -7.39
C LEU A 371 16.49 2.88 -6.67
N ALA A 372 16.70 1.80 -7.42
CA ALA A 372 17.16 0.52 -6.85
C ALA A 372 18.52 0.67 -6.13
N THR A 373 19.47 1.42 -6.72
CA THR A 373 20.77 1.68 -6.10
C THR A 373 20.63 2.46 -4.78
N LYS A 374 19.77 3.48 -4.73
CA LYS A 374 19.50 4.24 -3.49
C LYS A 374 18.82 3.37 -2.43
N SER A 375 17.91 2.48 -2.83
CA SER A 375 17.23 1.55 -1.93
C SER A 375 18.23 0.59 -1.29
N ARG A 376 19.12 -0.02 -2.07
CA ARG A 376 20.21 -0.87 -1.57
C ARG A 376 21.10 -0.09 -0.61
N TYR A 377 21.59 1.07 -1.02
CA TYR A 377 22.48 1.91 -0.21
C TYR A 377 21.87 2.20 1.16
N PHE A 378 20.64 2.67 1.20
CA PHE A 378 19.96 3.05 2.43
C PHE A 378 19.69 1.84 3.33
N ARG A 379 19.24 0.72 2.76
CA ARG A 379 19.00 -0.54 3.46
C ARG A 379 20.28 -1.12 4.05
N ASP A 380 21.34 -1.26 3.23
CA ASP A 380 22.60 -1.83 3.66
C ASP A 380 23.24 -1.00 4.80
N ALA A 381 23.13 0.34 4.72
CA ALA A 381 23.61 1.23 5.77
C ALA A 381 22.86 1.00 7.09
N LEU A 382 21.54 0.90 7.06
CA LEU A 382 20.74 0.61 8.26
C LEU A 382 21.09 -0.77 8.87
N GLN A 383 21.22 -1.79 8.03
CA GLN A 383 21.60 -3.14 8.48
C GLN A 383 22.99 -3.17 9.10
N LYS A 384 23.98 -2.49 8.49
CA LYS A 384 25.34 -2.35 9.04
C LYS A 384 25.35 -1.61 10.37
N MET A 385 24.42 -0.69 10.60
CA MET A 385 24.28 -0.01 11.91
C MET A 385 23.63 -0.90 12.99
N GLY A 386 23.19 -2.12 12.66
CA GLY A 386 22.59 -3.07 13.59
C GLY A 386 21.06 -2.96 13.70
N PHE A 387 20.38 -2.29 12.76
CA PHE A 387 18.92 -2.29 12.70
C PHE A 387 18.38 -3.55 12.03
N ILE A 388 17.19 -3.97 12.44
CA ILE A 388 16.43 -5.02 11.75
C ILE A 388 15.60 -4.36 10.65
N VAL A 389 15.96 -4.62 9.39
CA VAL A 389 15.32 -4.09 8.19
C VAL A 389 14.83 -5.27 7.35
N ILE A 390 13.54 -5.29 7.06
CA ILE A 390 12.88 -6.35 6.28
C ILE A 390 12.62 -5.93 4.84
N GLY A 391 12.22 -6.87 4.00
CA GLY A 391 11.80 -6.63 2.61
C GLY A 391 12.89 -6.87 1.57
N GLU A 392 12.49 -6.76 0.30
CA GLU A 392 13.33 -7.03 -0.87
C GLU A 392 14.43 -5.97 -1.03
N LYS A 393 15.60 -6.41 -1.49
CA LYS A 393 16.81 -5.59 -1.58
C LYS A 393 16.64 -4.33 -2.44
N ASP A 394 15.95 -4.46 -3.56
CA ASP A 394 15.75 -3.38 -4.53
C ASP A 394 14.44 -2.62 -4.32
N SER A 395 13.62 -3.06 -3.37
CA SER A 395 12.36 -2.41 -3.06
C SER A 395 12.57 -0.95 -2.61
N PRO A 396 11.85 0.02 -3.18
CA PRO A 396 11.91 1.41 -2.73
C PRO A 396 11.25 1.61 -1.36
N VAL A 397 10.56 0.59 -0.85
CA VAL A 397 9.99 0.54 0.48
C VAL A 397 10.97 -0.15 1.42
N VAL A 398 11.45 0.57 2.43
CA VAL A 398 12.46 0.09 3.39
C VAL A 398 11.87 0.13 4.80
N PRO A 399 11.28 -0.98 5.29
CA PRO A 399 10.73 -1.05 6.63
C PRO A 399 11.82 -1.35 7.66
N LEU A 400 11.89 -0.53 8.72
CA LEU A 400 12.74 -0.74 9.88
C LEU A 400 11.88 -1.07 11.09
N MET A 401 12.18 -2.17 11.77
CA MET A 401 11.37 -2.70 12.88
C MET A 401 11.54 -1.88 14.16
N LEU A 402 10.40 -1.48 14.77
CA LEU A 402 10.35 -0.72 16.02
C LEU A 402 9.81 -1.54 17.20
N TYR A 403 8.98 -2.53 16.91
CA TYR A 403 8.32 -3.45 17.84
C TYR A 403 7.43 -2.77 18.90
N ASN A 404 8.03 -2.01 19.82
CA ASN A 404 7.36 -1.45 20.99
C ASN A 404 6.50 -0.23 20.65
N PRO A 405 5.25 -0.13 21.16
CA PRO A 405 4.34 0.98 20.86
C PRO A 405 4.86 2.36 21.29
N GLY A 406 5.61 2.44 22.41
CA GLY A 406 6.23 3.68 22.86
C GLY A 406 7.29 4.18 21.88
N LYS A 407 8.08 3.28 21.32
CA LYS A 407 9.13 3.60 20.34
C LYS A 407 8.58 4.11 19.02
N ILE A 408 7.37 3.70 18.62
CA ILE A 408 6.70 4.16 17.37
C ILE A 408 6.54 5.68 17.39
N ALA A 409 5.88 6.19 18.44
CA ALA A 409 5.60 7.61 18.58
C ALA A 409 6.87 8.43 18.72
N GLU A 410 7.77 7.98 19.58
CA GLU A 410 8.98 8.73 19.87
C GLU A 410 9.91 8.80 18.66
N PHE A 411 10.08 7.70 17.94
CA PHE A 411 10.84 7.68 16.68
C PHE A 411 10.29 8.72 15.69
N SER A 412 8.99 8.73 15.49
CA SER A 412 8.34 9.66 14.56
C SER A 412 8.47 11.13 14.98
N ARG A 413 8.36 11.41 16.29
CA ARG A 413 8.51 12.77 16.85
C ARG A 413 9.95 13.26 16.74
N MET A 414 10.92 12.41 17.08
CA MET A 414 12.34 12.74 16.97
C MET A 414 12.75 12.99 15.52
N CYS A 415 12.29 12.18 14.56
CA CYS A 415 12.51 12.43 13.14
C CYS A 415 11.92 13.79 12.70
N LEU A 416 10.71 14.13 13.15
CA LEU A 416 10.08 15.41 12.82
C LEU A 416 10.84 16.60 13.41
N LYS A 417 11.39 16.48 14.62
CA LYS A 417 12.26 17.51 15.23
C LYS A 417 13.48 17.79 14.35
N GLU A 418 14.05 16.75 13.75
CA GLU A 418 15.19 16.83 12.85
C GLU A 418 14.80 17.14 11.38
N ASN A 419 13.58 17.61 11.13
CA ASN A 419 13.07 17.91 9.78
C ASN A 419 13.09 16.70 8.83
N ILE A 420 12.73 15.53 9.32
CA ILE A 420 12.56 14.30 8.53
C ILE A 420 11.13 13.81 8.70
N ALA A 421 10.38 13.77 7.59
CA ALA A 421 9.01 13.23 7.55
C ALA A 421 9.06 11.72 7.27
N VAL A 422 8.58 10.93 8.21
CA VAL A 422 8.53 9.46 8.12
C VAL A 422 7.12 8.96 8.39
N VAL A 423 6.82 7.74 7.92
CA VAL A 423 5.56 7.05 8.19
C VAL A 423 5.82 5.89 9.13
N VAL A 424 5.25 5.96 10.32
CA VAL A 424 5.25 4.86 11.29
C VAL A 424 3.97 4.05 11.18
N VAL A 425 4.06 2.75 11.39
CA VAL A 425 2.96 1.81 11.27
C VAL A 425 2.95 0.89 12.48
N GLY A 426 1.76 0.66 13.03
CA GLY A 426 1.53 -0.23 14.16
C GLY A 426 0.14 -0.85 14.09
N TYR A 427 -0.23 -1.58 15.14
CA TYR A 427 -1.56 -2.17 15.23
C TYR A 427 -2.67 -1.11 15.06
N PRO A 428 -3.75 -1.38 14.29
CA PRO A 428 -4.14 -2.68 13.69
C PRO A 428 -3.60 -2.91 12.27
N ALA A 429 -2.90 -1.96 11.66
CA ALA A 429 -2.37 -2.09 10.30
C ALA A 429 -1.24 -3.14 10.17
N THR A 430 -0.58 -3.44 11.29
CA THR A 430 0.38 -4.56 11.41
C THR A 430 0.09 -5.33 12.70
N PRO A 431 0.51 -6.60 12.83
CA PRO A 431 0.47 -7.31 14.10
C PRO A 431 1.17 -6.53 15.21
N VAL A 432 0.74 -6.73 16.47
CA VAL A 432 1.24 -6.01 17.66
C VAL A 432 2.77 -5.98 17.74
N ILE A 433 3.41 -7.13 17.45
CA ILE A 433 4.87 -7.28 17.51
C ILE A 433 5.60 -6.82 16.24
N SER A 434 4.87 -6.36 15.23
CA SER A 434 5.45 -6.05 13.91
C SER A 434 5.41 -4.55 13.58
N SER A 435 5.33 -3.70 14.61
CA SER A 435 5.36 -2.25 14.42
C SER A 435 6.67 -1.80 13.79
N ARG A 436 6.61 -0.85 12.89
CA ARG A 436 7.73 -0.42 12.07
C ARG A 436 7.65 1.05 11.65
N VAL A 437 8.76 1.62 11.28
CA VAL A 437 8.78 2.80 10.39
C VAL A 437 9.00 2.32 8.96
N ARG A 438 8.29 2.92 8.03
CA ARG A 438 8.40 2.62 6.61
C ARG A 438 9.00 3.82 5.89
N PHE A 439 10.23 3.66 5.42
CA PHE A 439 10.87 4.65 4.57
C PHE A 439 10.51 4.37 3.12
N CYS A 440 10.18 5.42 2.38
CA CYS A 440 9.92 5.37 0.95
C CYS A 440 11.00 6.17 0.22
N LEU A 441 11.81 5.49 -0.58
CA LEU A 441 12.87 6.12 -1.35
C LEU A 441 12.31 6.68 -2.66
N SER A 442 12.95 7.75 -3.14
CA SER A 442 12.61 8.40 -4.40
C SER A 442 13.87 8.75 -5.18
N VAL A 443 13.76 8.75 -6.49
CA VAL A 443 14.82 9.26 -7.38
C VAL A 443 15.18 10.70 -7.05
N ALA A 444 14.21 11.49 -6.55
CA ALA A 444 14.44 12.88 -6.17
C ALA A 444 15.38 13.08 -4.97
N HIS A 445 15.60 12.06 -4.12
CA HIS A 445 16.56 12.15 -3.01
C HIS A 445 17.99 12.22 -3.52
N LYS A 446 18.78 13.13 -2.95
CA LYS A 446 20.23 13.19 -3.17
C LYS A 446 20.94 12.28 -2.16
N LYS A 447 22.20 11.94 -2.46
CA LYS A 447 23.01 11.12 -1.55
C LYS A 447 23.16 11.79 -0.19
N GLU A 448 23.40 13.10 -0.16
CA GLU A 448 23.57 13.90 1.06
C GLU A 448 22.30 13.89 1.95
N ASP A 449 21.10 13.79 1.33
CA ASP A 449 19.85 13.65 2.07
C ASP A 449 19.77 12.32 2.81
N LEU A 450 20.16 11.25 2.12
CA LEU A 450 20.16 9.90 2.68
C LEU A 450 21.23 9.77 3.77
N ASP A 451 22.42 10.33 3.57
CA ASP A 451 23.49 10.34 4.58
C ASP A 451 23.07 11.09 5.84
N ARG A 452 22.45 12.26 5.67
CA ARG A 452 21.87 13.02 6.78
C ARG A 452 20.80 12.22 7.52
N ALA A 453 19.87 11.61 6.76
CA ALA A 453 18.80 10.80 7.37
C ALA A 453 19.38 9.60 8.14
N LEU A 454 20.36 8.89 7.58
CA LEU A 454 21.02 7.77 8.22
C LEU A 454 21.72 8.19 9.52
N SER A 455 22.41 9.35 9.53
CA SER A 455 23.05 9.88 10.73
C SER A 455 22.02 10.17 11.85
N VAL A 456 20.89 10.81 11.50
CA VAL A 456 19.81 11.10 12.45
C VAL A 456 19.17 9.81 12.96
N ILE A 457 18.84 8.88 12.06
CA ILE A 457 18.22 7.59 12.41
C ILE A 457 19.15 6.78 13.31
N SER A 458 20.48 6.81 13.08
CA SER A 458 21.45 6.14 13.92
C SER A 458 21.42 6.65 15.36
N LYS A 459 21.41 7.98 15.55
CA LYS A 459 21.32 8.61 16.89
C LYS A 459 20.01 8.26 17.60
N ILE A 460 18.89 8.33 16.87
CA ILE A 460 17.57 7.93 17.40
C ILE A 460 17.57 6.44 17.76
N GLY A 461 18.20 5.61 16.95
CA GLY A 461 18.33 4.18 17.18
C GLY A 461 19.09 3.84 18.45
N ASP A 462 20.16 4.58 18.76
CA ASP A 462 20.91 4.43 20.00
C ASP A 462 20.05 4.83 21.22
N LEU A 463 19.39 5.98 21.16
CA LEU A 463 18.53 6.47 22.24
C LEU A 463 17.34 5.54 22.53
N LEU A 464 16.76 4.94 21.50
CA LEU A 464 15.59 4.06 21.63
C LEU A 464 15.96 2.57 21.75
N GLY A 465 17.26 2.21 21.70
CA GLY A 465 17.70 0.82 21.75
C GLY A 465 17.11 -0.01 20.61
N LEU A 466 17.27 0.44 19.35
CA LEU A 466 16.71 -0.22 18.17
C LEU A 466 17.75 -1.05 17.39
N LYS A 467 19.03 -0.92 17.69
CA LYS A 467 20.14 -1.64 17.06
C LYS A 467 20.30 -3.03 17.71
N ILE A 468 19.38 -3.93 17.40
CA ILE A 468 19.27 -5.25 18.06
C ILE A 468 19.53 -6.43 17.10
N ALA A 469 19.93 -6.17 15.86
CA ALA A 469 20.36 -7.23 14.95
C ALA A 469 21.60 -7.93 15.52
N LYS A 470 21.61 -9.27 15.50
CA LYS A 470 22.85 -10.02 15.82
C LYS A 470 23.92 -9.63 14.81
N LYS A 471 25.09 -9.26 15.32
CA LYS A 471 26.29 -9.06 14.50
C LYS A 471 26.73 -10.37 13.86
#